data_ddb3a09a1506efd88f7c64b1cd6b8b83
#
_entry.id   ddb3a09a1506efd88f7c64b1cd6b8b83
#
_cell.length_a   1.000
_cell.length_b   1.000
_cell.length_c   1.000
_cell.angle_alpha   90.00
_cell.angle_beta   90.00
_cell.angle_gamma   90.00
#
_symmetry.space_group_name_H-M   'P 1'
#
loop_
_entity.id
_entity.type
_entity.pdbx_description
1 polymer ?
#
loop_
_entity_poly.entity_id
_entity_poly.type
_entity_poly.pdbx_seq_one_letter_code
_entity_poly.pdbx_strand_id
1 'polypeptide(L)'
;KRELGKTISLTGDDIPMRIEAISKTKESKRKLPNIQEMSSVIKTELPTILANLNKDFENKDAIDILPCTNMISVGVDVSRLGLMLIYRQPKLTSEYIQASSRVGRNPNYAPGVVVTLYSANAPRDRSHYESFKPYHNSLYRFVEPTSVTPFSERARDRALHAALVIVMRHAGGLGENEDAAKFNPEDKKTIKIILIISLIMKRLR
;
A
#
# COMPACT_ATOMS: atom_id res chain seq x y z
N LYS A 1 5.97 15.48 -6.16
CA LYS A 1 6.51 14.11 -5.95
C LYS A 1 7.91 13.95 -6.58
N ARG A 2 8.08 14.31 -7.86
CA ARG A 2 9.42 14.32 -8.52
C ARG A 2 10.39 15.30 -7.84
N GLU A 3 9.90 16.42 -7.32
CA GLU A 3 10.71 17.39 -6.57
C GLU A 3 11.21 16.85 -5.24
N LEU A 4 10.40 16.05 -4.54
CA LEU A 4 10.83 15.44 -3.26
C LEU A 4 12.00 14.48 -3.47
N GLY A 5 11.93 13.62 -4.48
CA GLY A 5 13.02 12.71 -4.83
C GLY A 5 14.29 13.47 -5.24
N LYS A 6 14.16 14.55 -6.02
CA LYS A 6 15.28 15.43 -6.38
C LYS A 6 15.85 16.15 -5.17
N THR A 7 15.00 16.69 -4.29
CA THR A 7 15.43 17.37 -3.07
C THR A 7 16.17 16.42 -2.15
N ILE A 8 15.67 15.20 -1.94
CA ILE A 8 16.35 14.17 -1.15
C ILE A 8 17.69 13.79 -1.79
N SER A 9 17.75 13.67 -3.12
CA SER A 9 19.00 13.39 -3.84
C SER A 9 20.01 14.54 -3.71
N LEU A 10 19.55 15.79 -3.77
CA LEU A 10 20.41 16.98 -3.60
C LEU A 10 20.88 17.17 -2.15
N THR A 11 20.08 16.74 -1.17
CA THR A 11 20.45 16.80 0.27
C THR A 11 21.17 15.53 0.75
N GLY A 12 21.39 14.56 -0.14
CA GLY A 12 22.06 13.31 0.18
C GLY A 12 23.45 13.49 0.82
N ASP A 13 24.17 14.52 0.41
CA ASP A 13 25.46 14.86 1.01
C ASP A 13 25.32 15.60 2.35
N ASP A 14 24.24 16.34 2.56
CA ASP A 14 24.00 17.10 3.79
C ASP A 14 23.60 16.20 4.97
N ILE A 15 22.89 15.10 4.72
CA ILE A 15 22.42 14.18 5.76
C ILE A 15 23.60 13.53 6.50
N PRO A 16 24.61 12.94 5.82
CA PRO A 16 25.79 12.39 6.49
C PRO A 16 26.56 13.44 7.28
N MET A 17 26.74 14.65 6.77
CA MET A 17 27.43 15.75 7.47
C MET A 17 26.67 16.18 8.72
N ARG A 18 25.33 16.24 8.68
CA ARG A 18 24.49 16.57 9.83
C ARG A 18 24.52 15.48 10.90
N ILE A 19 24.47 14.21 10.48
CA ILE A 19 24.61 13.08 11.39
C ILE A 19 25.97 13.13 12.07
N GLU A 20 27.05 13.43 11.35
CA GLU A 20 28.39 13.59 11.90
C GLU A 20 28.48 14.73 12.91
N ALA A 21 27.85 15.87 12.62
CA ALA A 21 27.86 17.03 13.52
C ALA A 21 27.07 16.78 14.81
N ILE A 22 26.05 15.92 14.79
CA ILE A 22 25.19 15.60 15.94
C ILE A 22 25.73 14.39 16.71
N SER A 23 26.30 13.41 16.02
CA SER A 23 26.82 12.17 16.60
C SER A 23 28.19 12.41 17.20
N LYS A 24 28.32 12.07 18.48
CA LYS A 24 29.63 12.12 19.21
C LYS A 24 30.56 10.98 18.77
N THR A 25 30.14 10.05 17.98
CA THR A 25 30.88 8.87 17.53
C THR A 25 31.10 8.91 16.02
N LYS A 26 32.36 8.78 15.61
CA LYS A 26 32.75 8.77 14.17
C LYS A 26 32.38 7.50 13.41
N GLU A 27 31.70 6.55 14.02
CA GLU A 27 31.70 5.15 13.60
C GLU A 27 30.63 4.71 12.60
N SER A 28 29.66 5.54 12.22
CA SER A 28 28.63 5.09 11.29
C SER A 28 28.33 6.05 10.16
N LYS A 29 29.32 6.36 9.35
CA LYS A 29 29.13 7.14 8.13
C LYS A 29 28.83 6.23 6.96
N ARG A 30 27.58 6.10 6.58
CA ARG A 30 27.23 5.67 5.23
C ARG A 30 27.46 6.87 4.31
N LYS A 31 28.49 6.78 3.45
CA LYS A 31 29.01 7.93 2.69
C LYS A 31 28.04 8.49 1.66
N LEU A 32 27.11 7.69 1.14
CA LEU A 32 26.12 8.11 0.15
C LEU A 32 24.87 7.25 0.36
N PRO A 33 23.71 7.82 0.73
CA PRO A 33 22.48 7.04 0.85
C PRO A 33 22.06 6.54 -0.54
N ASN A 34 21.74 5.26 -0.65
CA ASN A 34 21.11 4.71 -1.83
C ASN A 34 19.63 5.08 -1.81
N ILE A 35 19.23 5.95 -2.71
CA ILE A 35 17.87 6.46 -2.81
C ILE A 35 17.22 5.90 -4.06
N GLN A 36 16.12 5.16 -3.91
CA GLN A 36 15.35 4.65 -5.03
C GLN A 36 13.89 5.07 -4.87
N GLU A 37 13.24 5.47 -5.97
CA GLU A 37 11.82 5.84 -5.95
C GLU A 37 10.95 4.64 -6.34
N MET A 38 9.90 4.40 -5.56
CA MET A 38 8.87 3.42 -5.90
C MET A 38 7.56 4.13 -6.23
N SER A 39 7.21 4.15 -7.51
CA SER A 39 5.97 4.75 -7.99
C SER A 39 5.20 3.79 -8.89
N SER A 40 3.91 4.03 -9.07
CA SER A 40 3.03 3.21 -9.94
C SER A 40 3.47 3.19 -11.42
N VAL A 41 4.39 4.07 -11.80
CA VAL A 41 4.93 4.18 -13.17
C VAL A 41 6.04 3.14 -13.41
N ILE A 42 6.75 2.72 -12.37
CA ILE A 42 7.93 1.83 -12.45
C ILE A 42 7.53 0.41 -12.04
N LYS A 43 6.68 -0.24 -12.84
CA LYS A 43 6.19 -1.59 -12.52
C LYS A 43 7.22 -2.70 -12.77
N THR A 44 8.11 -2.53 -13.74
CA THR A 44 9.07 -3.55 -14.17
C THR A 44 10.23 -3.76 -13.19
N GLU A 45 10.56 -2.75 -12.39
CA GLU A 45 11.67 -2.80 -11.43
C GLU A 45 11.25 -3.19 -10.01
N LEU A 46 9.96 -3.35 -9.76
CA LEU A 46 9.42 -3.62 -8.43
C LEU A 46 10.07 -4.82 -7.72
N PRO A 47 10.27 -5.99 -8.36
CA PRO A 47 10.93 -7.12 -7.70
C PRO A 47 12.35 -6.81 -7.26
N THR A 48 13.11 -6.09 -8.09
CA THR A 48 14.50 -5.68 -7.80
C THR A 48 14.56 -4.69 -6.64
N ILE A 49 13.66 -3.70 -6.63
CA ILE A 49 13.55 -2.73 -5.53
C ILE A 49 13.23 -3.45 -4.22
N LEU A 50 12.29 -4.38 -4.21
CA LEU A 50 11.93 -5.14 -3.02
C LEU A 50 13.07 -6.04 -2.54
N ALA A 51 13.80 -6.68 -3.46
CA ALA A 51 14.99 -7.46 -3.13
C ALA A 51 16.08 -6.60 -2.49
N ASN A 52 16.35 -5.41 -3.06
CA ASN A 52 17.33 -4.48 -2.52
C ASN A 52 16.88 -3.85 -1.19
N LEU A 53 15.58 -3.64 -1.01
CA LEU A 53 15.02 -3.12 0.23
C LEU A 53 15.15 -4.13 1.39
N ASN A 54 15.23 -5.42 1.09
CA ASN A 54 15.43 -6.48 2.09
C ASN A 54 16.90 -6.76 2.43
N LYS A 55 17.85 -6.22 1.65
CA LYS A 55 19.28 -6.39 1.93
C LYS A 55 19.67 -5.67 3.22
N ASP A 56 20.63 -6.24 3.94
CA ASP A 56 21.19 -5.61 5.14
C ASP A 56 21.83 -4.25 4.83
N PHE A 57 21.83 -3.36 5.82
CA PHE A 57 22.32 -2.00 5.66
C PHE A 57 23.81 -1.92 5.27
N GLU A 58 24.60 -2.95 5.57
CA GLU A 58 26.03 -3.05 5.17
C GLU A 58 26.20 -3.33 3.68
N ASN A 59 25.17 -3.83 3.02
CA ASN A 59 25.21 -4.14 1.60
C ASN A 59 25.14 -2.83 0.77
N LYS A 60 26.03 -2.69 -0.22
CA LYS A 60 26.10 -1.50 -1.06
C LYS A 60 24.82 -1.24 -1.87
N ASP A 61 24.09 -2.30 -2.21
CA ASP A 61 22.85 -2.21 -2.98
C ASP A 61 21.62 -2.01 -2.09
N ALA A 62 21.78 -2.07 -0.76
CA ALA A 62 20.66 -1.86 0.14
C ALA A 62 20.11 -0.44 0.00
N ILE A 63 18.78 -0.32 -0.03
CA ILE A 63 18.10 0.97 -0.15
C ILE A 63 18.01 1.61 1.22
N ASP A 64 18.48 2.84 1.34
CA ASP A 64 18.43 3.63 2.58
C ASP A 64 17.17 4.47 2.68
N ILE A 65 16.78 5.10 1.57
CA ILE A 65 15.64 5.98 1.50
C ILE A 65 14.79 5.58 0.30
N LEU A 66 13.53 5.28 0.55
CA LEU A 66 12.56 4.89 -0.47
C LEU A 66 11.40 5.89 -0.51
N PRO A 67 11.48 6.96 -1.31
CA PRO A 67 10.31 7.77 -1.62
C PRO A 67 9.27 6.94 -2.35
N CYS A 68 8.07 6.87 -1.81
CA CYS A 68 7.00 6.09 -2.42
C CYS A 68 5.65 6.80 -2.32
N THR A 69 4.73 6.41 -3.18
CA THR A 69 3.32 6.77 -3.08
C THR A 69 2.58 5.70 -2.27
N ASN A 70 1.28 5.58 -2.40
CA ASN A 70 0.44 4.60 -1.69
C ASN A 70 0.86 3.12 -1.88
N MET A 71 1.88 2.84 -2.68
CA MET A 71 2.31 1.46 -2.94
C MET A 71 2.87 0.75 -1.71
N ILE A 72 3.44 1.48 -0.74
CA ILE A 72 3.97 0.86 0.47
C ILE A 72 2.86 0.33 1.39
N SER A 73 1.64 0.87 1.26
CA SER A 73 0.48 0.38 1.99
C SER A 73 -0.01 -0.98 1.48
N VAL A 74 0.38 -1.37 0.26
CA VAL A 74 -0.08 -2.60 -0.40
C VAL A 74 1.05 -3.63 -0.49
N GLY A 75 1.05 -4.60 0.43
CA GLY A 75 1.80 -5.85 0.27
C GLY A 75 3.32 -5.83 0.52
N VAL A 76 3.94 -4.68 0.82
CA VAL A 76 5.37 -4.64 1.13
C VAL A 76 5.60 -5.04 2.58
N ASP A 77 6.32 -6.14 2.78
CA ASP A 77 6.73 -6.61 4.10
C ASP A 77 8.26 -6.67 4.17
N VAL A 78 8.85 -5.66 4.80
CA VAL A 78 10.30 -5.53 4.99
C VAL A 78 10.58 -5.29 6.46
N SER A 79 11.13 -6.31 7.10
CA SER A 79 11.30 -6.35 8.57
C SER A 79 12.30 -5.33 9.11
N ARG A 80 13.27 -4.88 8.32
CA ARG A 80 14.31 -3.94 8.74
C ARG A 80 13.90 -2.46 8.73
N LEU A 81 12.71 -2.12 8.22
CA LEU A 81 12.27 -0.73 8.17
C LEU A 81 12.00 -0.20 9.58
N GLY A 82 12.78 0.80 9.99
CA GLY A 82 12.69 1.42 11.32
C GLY A 82 12.09 2.83 11.33
N LEU A 83 12.14 3.56 10.21
CA LEU A 83 11.65 4.93 10.13
C LEU A 83 10.65 5.09 8.97
N MET A 84 9.50 5.70 9.29
CA MET A 84 8.51 6.12 8.31
C MET A 84 8.32 7.63 8.38
N LEU A 85 8.50 8.30 7.24
CA LEU A 85 8.15 9.71 7.09
C LEU A 85 6.88 9.84 6.27
N ILE A 86 5.82 10.37 6.86
CA ILE A 86 4.54 10.61 6.19
C ILE A 86 4.40 12.10 5.91
N TYR A 87 4.33 12.47 4.66
CA TYR A 87 4.10 13.85 4.25
C TYR A 87 2.61 14.11 4.08
N ARG A 88 2.07 14.93 4.98
CA ARG A 88 0.65 15.22 5.19
C ARG A 88 -0.16 14.05 5.73
N GLN A 89 -1.25 14.36 6.42
CA GLN A 89 -2.18 13.34 6.88
C GLN A 89 -2.89 12.66 5.69
N PRO A 90 -2.83 11.34 5.57
CA PRO A 90 -3.64 10.60 4.60
C PRO A 90 -5.12 10.93 4.70
N LYS A 91 -5.86 10.80 3.61
CA LYS A 91 -7.29 11.13 3.60
C LYS A 91 -8.09 10.22 4.53
N LEU A 92 -7.74 8.96 4.59
CA LEU A 92 -8.39 7.97 5.44
C LEU A 92 -7.49 7.59 6.61
N THR A 93 -8.09 7.38 7.77
CA THR A 93 -7.39 6.85 8.95
C THR A 93 -6.87 5.45 8.69
N SER A 94 -7.61 4.63 7.94
CA SER A 94 -7.17 3.31 7.50
C SER A 94 -5.88 3.35 6.67
N GLU A 95 -5.73 4.33 5.78
CA GLU A 95 -4.49 4.53 5.00
C GLU A 95 -3.31 4.91 5.92
N TYR A 96 -3.56 5.77 6.90
CA TYR A 96 -2.55 6.15 7.89
C TYR A 96 -2.08 4.93 8.69
N ILE A 97 -3.01 4.11 9.20
CA ILE A 97 -2.70 2.88 9.93
C ILE A 97 -1.92 1.89 9.05
N GLN A 98 -2.37 1.67 7.81
CA GLN A 98 -1.70 0.76 6.88
C GLN A 98 -0.28 1.21 6.52
N ALA A 99 -0.04 2.49 6.37
CA ALA A 99 1.29 3.01 6.11
C ALA A 99 2.18 2.92 7.35
N SER A 100 1.73 3.47 8.48
CA SER A 100 2.51 3.53 9.74
C SER A 100 2.87 2.15 10.29
N SER A 101 2.02 1.14 10.09
CA SER A 101 2.27 -0.23 10.53
C SER A 101 3.35 -0.98 9.71
N ARG A 102 3.96 -0.36 8.72
CA ARG A 102 5.01 -0.99 7.90
C ARG A 102 6.41 -0.90 8.49
N VAL A 103 6.60 -0.13 9.54
CA VAL A 103 7.88 0.00 10.23
C VAL A 103 7.83 -0.60 11.64
N GLY A 104 8.97 -1.03 12.15
CA GLY A 104 9.09 -1.61 13.49
C GLY A 104 8.40 -2.97 13.65
N ARG A 105 8.32 -3.76 12.60
CA ARG A 105 7.62 -5.06 12.60
C ARG A 105 8.39 -6.18 13.25
N ASN A 106 9.71 -6.11 13.22
CA ASN A 106 10.55 -7.16 13.76
C ASN A 106 10.87 -6.84 15.24
N PRO A 107 10.46 -7.70 16.19
CA PRO A 107 10.71 -7.46 17.61
C PRO A 107 12.22 -7.50 17.99
N ASN A 108 13.06 -8.06 17.13
CA ASN A 108 14.51 -8.11 17.35
C ASN A 108 15.22 -6.80 17.00
N TYR A 109 14.53 -5.87 16.33
CA TYR A 109 15.05 -4.53 16.05
C TYR A 109 14.44 -3.50 17.00
N ALA A 110 15.02 -2.29 16.98
CA ALA A 110 14.48 -1.17 17.72
C ALA A 110 13.03 -0.86 17.28
N PRO A 111 12.20 -0.30 18.16
CA PRO A 111 10.86 0.12 17.80
C PRO A 111 10.87 1.06 16.59
N GLY A 112 9.89 0.89 15.70
CA GLY A 112 9.72 1.77 14.55
C GLY A 112 9.29 3.17 14.96
N VAL A 113 9.81 4.17 14.26
CA VAL A 113 9.44 5.58 14.45
C VAL A 113 8.64 6.07 13.26
N VAL A 114 7.49 6.67 13.51
CA VAL A 114 6.66 7.30 12.48
C VAL A 114 6.66 8.81 12.71
N VAL A 115 7.11 9.56 11.73
CA VAL A 115 7.13 11.02 11.74
C VAL A 115 6.15 11.53 10.70
N THR A 116 5.12 12.26 11.12
CA THR A 116 4.16 12.88 10.21
C THR A 116 4.46 14.38 10.09
N LEU A 117 4.75 14.83 8.88
CA LEU A 117 4.98 16.23 8.55
C LEU A 117 3.65 16.87 8.12
N TYR A 118 3.07 17.66 8.98
CA TYR A 118 1.85 18.41 8.71
C TYR A 118 2.16 19.73 7.98
N SER A 119 1.29 20.10 7.05
CA SER A 119 1.37 21.39 6.37
C SER A 119 0.56 22.44 7.10
N ALA A 120 1.21 23.52 7.54
CA ALA A 120 0.53 24.63 8.23
C ALA A 120 -0.55 25.30 7.35
N ASN A 121 -0.41 25.24 6.04
CA ASN A 121 -1.35 25.83 5.08
C ASN A 121 -2.55 24.92 4.74
N ALA A 122 -2.58 23.69 5.25
CA ALA A 122 -3.67 22.76 5.02
C ALA A 122 -4.55 22.66 6.29
N PRO A 123 -5.81 23.12 6.26
CA PRO A 123 -6.70 23.13 7.44
C PRO A 123 -6.82 21.75 8.10
N ARG A 124 -6.89 20.70 7.30
CA ARG A 124 -6.96 19.33 7.79
C ARG A 124 -5.71 18.90 8.55
N ASP A 125 -4.53 19.18 8.01
CA ASP A 125 -3.26 18.85 8.64
C ASP A 125 -3.11 19.60 9.97
N ARG A 126 -3.52 20.87 9.98
CA ARG A 126 -3.53 21.68 11.19
C ARG A 126 -4.44 21.10 12.27
N SER A 127 -5.66 20.70 11.93
CA SER A 127 -6.58 20.02 12.85
C SER A 127 -5.99 18.74 13.44
N HIS A 128 -5.35 17.92 12.62
CA HIS A 128 -4.67 16.69 13.09
C HIS A 128 -3.47 16.99 13.98
N TYR A 129 -2.72 18.07 13.71
CA TYR A 129 -1.64 18.51 14.57
C TYR A 129 -2.14 18.96 15.94
N GLU A 130 -3.18 19.81 15.98
CA GLU A 130 -3.78 20.32 17.21
C GLU A 130 -4.40 19.21 18.08
N SER A 131 -4.99 18.19 17.46
CA SER A 131 -5.60 17.03 18.12
C SER A 131 -4.73 15.76 18.11
N PHE A 132 -3.41 15.89 17.95
CA PHE A 132 -2.51 14.75 17.75
C PHE A 132 -2.64 13.67 18.83
N LYS A 133 -2.53 14.05 20.10
CA LYS A 133 -2.60 13.10 21.21
C LYS A 133 -3.96 12.41 21.36
N PRO A 134 -5.10 13.13 21.39
CA PRO A 134 -6.42 12.50 21.43
C PRO A 134 -6.67 11.58 20.25
N TYR A 135 -6.27 11.98 19.04
CA TYR A 135 -6.40 11.18 17.84
C TYR A 135 -5.64 9.85 17.93
N HIS A 136 -4.38 9.88 18.34
CA HIS A 136 -3.57 8.66 18.45
C HIS A 136 -3.99 7.76 19.60
N ASN A 137 -4.48 8.33 20.72
CA ASN A 137 -4.98 7.54 21.85
C ASN A 137 -6.25 6.74 21.51
N SER A 138 -6.98 7.14 20.49
CA SER A 138 -8.21 6.48 20.06
C SER A 138 -8.25 6.23 18.54
N LEU A 139 -7.10 5.98 17.93
CA LEU A 139 -6.89 5.91 16.49
C LEU A 139 -7.89 5.01 15.76
N TYR A 140 -8.16 3.83 16.31
CA TYR A 140 -9.08 2.87 15.69
C TYR A 140 -10.55 3.31 15.69
N ARG A 141 -10.94 4.25 16.55
CA ARG A 141 -12.31 4.81 16.57
C ARG A 141 -12.57 5.73 15.38
N PHE A 142 -11.51 6.25 14.77
CA PHE A 142 -11.59 7.15 13.63
C PHE A 142 -11.48 6.46 12.28
N VAL A 143 -11.40 5.12 12.28
CA VAL A 143 -11.40 4.35 11.04
C VAL A 143 -12.77 4.50 10.37
N GLU A 144 -12.75 5.04 9.17
CA GLU A 144 -13.94 5.28 8.38
C GLU A 144 -14.57 3.96 7.94
N PRO A 145 -15.89 3.80 8.04
CA PRO A 145 -16.57 2.63 7.51
C PRO A 145 -16.41 2.60 5.99
N THR A 146 -16.09 1.43 5.46
CA THR A 146 -16.08 1.24 4.00
C THR A 146 -17.51 1.26 3.49
N SER A 147 -17.80 2.15 2.55
CA SER A 147 -19.07 2.12 1.84
C SER A 147 -19.12 0.88 0.95
N VAL A 148 -20.05 -0.02 1.27
CA VAL A 148 -20.29 -1.22 0.46
C VAL A 148 -21.48 -0.94 -0.43
N THR A 149 -21.24 -0.70 -1.70
CA THR A 149 -22.27 -0.55 -2.73
C THR A 149 -22.13 -1.68 -3.77
N PRO A 150 -22.50 -2.92 -3.40
CA PRO A 150 -22.22 -4.11 -4.24
C PRO A 150 -22.93 -4.07 -5.58
N PHE A 151 -24.03 -3.31 -5.68
CA PHE A 151 -24.83 -3.17 -6.89
C PHE A 151 -24.55 -1.88 -7.68
N SER A 152 -23.56 -1.07 -7.28
CA SER A 152 -23.16 0.07 -8.09
C SER A 152 -22.59 -0.40 -9.44
N GLU A 153 -22.77 0.43 -10.46
CA GLU A 153 -22.32 0.11 -11.83
C GLU A 153 -20.85 -0.33 -11.87
N ARG A 154 -19.97 0.44 -11.25
CA ARG A 154 -18.53 0.11 -11.18
C ARG A 154 -18.22 -1.18 -10.42
N ALA A 155 -18.97 -1.50 -9.37
CA ALA A 155 -18.79 -2.76 -8.64
C ALA A 155 -19.26 -3.95 -9.50
N ARG A 156 -20.38 -3.80 -10.19
CA ARG A 156 -20.90 -4.81 -11.11
C ARG A 156 -19.92 -5.09 -12.25
N ASP A 157 -19.42 -4.07 -12.92
CA ASP A 157 -18.47 -4.21 -14.03
C ASP A 157 -17.21 -4.97 -13.62
N ARG A 158 -16.75 -4.75 -12.39
CA ARG A 158 -15.55 -5.42 -11.87
C ARG A 158 -15.80 -6.84 -11.35
N ALA A 159 -16.96 -7.10 -10.77
CA ALA A 159 -17.23 -8.34 -10.04
C ALA A 159 -18.14 -9.32 -10.80
N LEU A 160 -18.87 -8.86 -11.80
CA LEU A 160 -19.86 -9.67 -12.49
C LEU A 160 -19.27 -10.94 -13.13
N HIS A 161 -18.13 -10.82 -13.78
CA HIS A 161 -17.46 -11.96 -14.40
C HIS A 161 -17.01 -13.00 -13.36
N ALA A 162 -16.49 -12.56 -12.21
CA ALA A 162 -16.10 -13.47 -11.13
C ALA A 162 -17.34 -14.17 -10.53
N ALA A 163 -18.41 -13.42 -10.28
CA ALA A 163 -19.68 -13.97 -9.80
C ALA A 163 -20.26 -14.98 -10.79
N LEU A 164 -20.22 -14.68 -12.10
CA LEU A 164 -20.66 -15.60 -13.14
C LEU A 164 -19.85 -16.90 -13.09
N VAL A 165 -18.53 -16.83 -13.02
CA VAL A 165 -17.66 -18.01 -12.94
C VAL A 165 -17.99 -18.83 -11.69
N ILE A 166 -18.19 -18.21 -10.53
CA ILE A 166 -18.55 -18.90 -9.28
C ILE A 166 -19.88 -19.64 -9.47
N VAL A 167 -20.91 -18.97 -9.98
CA VAL A 167 -22.22 -19.59 -10.20
C VAL A 167 -22.13 -20.74 -11.22
N MET A 168 -21.37 -20.55 -12.29
CA MET A 168 -21.16 -21.60 -13.30
C MET A 168 -20.45 -22.82 -12.71
N ARG A 169 -19.46 -22.63 -11.88
CA ARG A 169 -18.75 -23.73 -11.22
C ARG A 169 -19.67 -24.48 -10.27
N HIS A 170 -20.39 -23.80 -9.40
CA HIS A 170 -21.20 -24.43 -8.36
C HIS A 170 -22.56 -24.94 -8.90
N ALA A 171 -23.30 -24.11 -9.62
CA ALA A 171 -24.61 -24.50 -10.16
C ALA A 171 -24.52 -25.25 -11.48
N GLY A 172 -23.48 -25.01 -12.27
CA GLY A 172 -23.20 -25.70 -13.53
C GLY A 172 -22.61 -27.09 -13.37
N GLY A 173 -22.08 -27.44 -12.16
CA GLY A 173 -21.41 -28.71 -11.93
C GLY A 173 -19.98 -28.78 -12.47
N LEU A 174 -19.31 -27.61 -12.55
CA LEU A 174 -17.92 -27.47 -13.00
C LEU A 174 -17.00 -27.13 -11.81
N GLY A 175 -17.12 -27.88 -10.71
CA GLY A 175 -16.49 -27.58 -9.43
C GLY A 175 -14.98 -27.80 -9.41
N GLU A 176 -14.50 -28.83 -10.07
CA GLU A 176 -13.09 -29.22 -10.07
C GLU A 176 -12.27 -28.37 -11.07
N ASN A 177 -10.96 -28.33 -10.86
CA ASN A 177 -10.08 -27.52 -11.71
C ASN A 177 -10.10 -27.98 -13.18
N GLU A 178 -10.18 -29.28 -13.43
CA GLU A 178 -10.21 -29.88 -14.76
C GLU A 178 -11.57 -29.71 -15.46
N ASP A 179 -12.62 -29.36 -14.72
CA ASP A 179 -13.96 -29.21 -15.29
C ASP A 179 -14.11 -27.96 -16.15
N ALA A 180 -13.17 -27.02 -16.06
CA ALA A 180 -13.19 -25.83 -16.91
C ALA A 180 -13.16 -26.17 -18.41
N ALA A 181 -12.49 -27.27 -18.81
CA ALA A 181 -12.44 -27.77 -20.18
C ALA A 181 -13.77 -28.34 -20.67
N LYS A 182 -14.68 -28.70 -19.75
CA LYS A 182 -16.02 -29.24 -20.05
C LYS A 182 -17.07 -28.14 -20.26
N PHE A 183 -16.69 -26.87 -20.11
CA PHE A 183 -17.61 -25.75 -20.29
C PHE A 183 -18.12 -25.68 -21.71
N ASN A 184 -19.44 -25.80 -21.88
CA ASN A 184 -20.11 -25.64 -23.17
C ASN A 184 -21.13 -24.49 -23.08
N PRO A 185 -20.92 -23.39 -23.82
CA PRO A 185 -21.82 -22.23 -23.81
C PRO A 185 -23.23 -22.55 -24.43
N GLU A 186 -23.36 -23.60 -25.24
CA GLU A 186 -24.59 -23.99 -25.88
C GLU A 186 -25.43 -24.97 -25.04
N ASP A 187 -24.90 -25.45 -23.93
CA ASP A 187 -25.62 -26.34 -23.05
C ASP A 187 -26.84 -25.65 -22.42
N LYS A 188 -27.99 -26.32 -22.41
CA LYS A 188 -29.26 -25.80 -21.87
C LYS A 188 -29.16 -25.33 -20.43
N LYS A 189 -28.35 -26.01 -19.61
CA LYS A 189 -28.12 -25.66 -18.20
C LYS A 189 -27.32 -24.37 -18.08
N THR A 190 -26.27 -24.25 -18.87
CA THR A 190 -25.43 -23.06 -19.00
C THR A 190 -26.25 -21.84 -19.43
N ILE A 191 -27.04 -21.98 -20.51
CA ILE A 191 -27.94 -20.93 -21.04
C ILE A 191 -28.93 -20.48 -19.96
N LYS A 192 -29.55 -21.42 -19.24
CA LYS A 192 -30.52 -21.11 -18.19
C LYS A 192 -29.88 -20.29 -17.05
N ILE A 193 -28.66 -20.63 -16.63
CA ILE A 193 -27.92 -19.90 -15.58
C ILE A 193 -27.60 -18.47 -16.05
N ILE A 194 -27.10 -18.32 -17.28
CA ILE A 194 -26.78 -17.00 -17.86
C ILE A 194 -28.04 -16.13 -17.95
N LEU A 195 -29.18 -16.68 -18.38
CA LEU A 195 -30.45 -15.96 -18.45
C LEU A 195 -30.92 -15.50 -17.09
N ILE A 196 -30.84 -16.35 -16.04
CA ILE A 196 -31.21 -15.99 -14.67
C ILE A 196 -30.37 -14.83 -14.18
N ILE A 197 -29.04 -14.90 -14.35
CA ILE A 197 -28.13 -13.83 -13.97
C ILE A 197 -28.44 -12.52 -14.70
N SER A 198 -28.69 -12.61 -16.02
CA SER A 198 -29.07 -11.45 -16.84
C SER A 198 -30.37 -10.79 -16.37
N LEU A 199 -31.38 -11.59 -15.98
CA LEU A 199 -32.66 -11.09 -15.45
C LEU A 199 -32.47 -10.42 -14.08
N ILE A 200 -31.67 -11.01 -13.19
CA ILE A 200 -31.35 -10.40 -11.90
C ILE A 200 -30.65 -9.06 -12.11
N MET A 201 -29.70 -9.00 -13.03
CA MET A 201 -28.95 -7.78 -13.33
C MET A 201 -29.83 -6.68 -13.94
N LYS A 202 -30.84 -7.02 -14.73
CA LYS A 202 -31.82 -6.05 -15.24
C LYS A 202 -32.75 -5.49 -14.17
N ARG A 203 -33.09 -6.26 -13.14
CA ARG A 203 -33.92 -5.81 -12.01
C ARG A 203 -33.17 -4.89 -11.04
N LEU A 204 -31.83 -4.90 -11.06
CA LEU A 204 -30.96 -4.09 -10.19
C LEU A 204 -30.52 -2.77 -10.87
N ARG A 205 -31.03 -2.48 -12.05
CA ARG A 205 -30.95 -1.18 -12.72
C ARG A 205 -32.12 -0.30 -12.32
#